data_84304e95fc0d83ebfc0faf9734716f03
#
_entry.id   84304e95fc0d83ebfc0faf9734716f03
#
_cell.length_a   1.000
_cell.length_b   1.000
_cell.length_c   1.000
_cell.angle_alpha   90.00
_cell.angle_beta   90.00
_cell.angle_gamma   90.00
#
_symmetry.space_group_name_H-M   'P 1'
#
loop_
_entity.id
_entity.type
_entity.pdbx_description
1 polymer ?
#
loop_
_entity_poly.entity_id
_entity_poly.type
_entity_poly.pdbx_seq_one_letter_code
_entity_poly.pdbx_strand_id
1 'polypeptide(L)'
;MIELLALALTRVQIAAAFGVLIVLLLRLPVRKLFGPRLAYGLWALVPVAAVASVFPSLSETLRIGAAAAPLTLGLALSVLAAWLVGAAVLASLMLLQERAFRRKANRGEVGPAVMGALWPRLVLPADFEARFSARERDLILLHERTHIRRGDPIANLAVAGCRVLGWCNPMIHIGAAFARIDQELACDATVLALKDDIRGDYAKALLKVSTSGSLASPLACGWGTHPLVLRVGFLGRIEPSVRRQVAGFLFLTALAVATFLGVWGLAPRGFDPQAMAPDAILADQFAPVWAQP
;
A
#
# COMPACT_ATOMS: atom_id res chain seq x y z
N MET A 1 -10.44 27.20 4.27
CA MET A 1 -9.97 26.25 3.22
C MET A 1 -8.65 25.58 3.59
N ILE A 2 -7.62 26.33 3.96
CA ILE A 2 -6.29 25.79 4.35
C ILE A 2 -6.39 24.89 5.59
N GLU A 3 -7.14 25.32 6.58
CA GLU A 3 -7.41 24.53 7.81
C GLU A 3 -8.11 23.20 7.51
N LEU A 4 -9.09 23.22 6.59
CA LEU A 4 -9.79 21.99 6.15
C LEU A 4 -8.84 21.03 5.43
N LEU A 5 -7.89 21.53 4.63
CA LEU A 5 -6.87 20.70 3.99
C LEU A 5 -5.93 20.07 5.01
N ALA A 6 -5.50 20.81 6.02
CA ALA A 6 -4.63 20.28 7.08
C ALA A 6 -5.35 19.19 7.91
N LEU A 7 -6.64 19.42 8.22
CA LEU A 7 -7.47 18.42 8.91
C LEU A 7 -7.71 17.17 8.05
N ALA A 8 -8.03 17.34 6.76
CA ALA A 8 -8.20 16.22 5.85
C ALA A 8 -6.92 15.40 5.72
N LEU A 9 -5.77 16.06 5.62
CA LEU A 9 -4.47 15.41 5.61
C LEU A 9 -4.26 14.54 6.86
N THR A 10 -4.53 15.11 8.05
CA THR A 10 -4.40 14.39 9.33
C THR A 10 -5.34 13.17 9.38
N ARG A 11 -6.59 13.32 8.95
CA ARG A 11 -7.57 12.20 8.89
C ARG A 11 -7.07 11.09 7.97
N VAL A 12 -6.58 11.42 6.78
CA VAL A 12 -6.02 10.45 5.83
C VAL A 12 -4.85 9.69 6.45
N GLN A 13 -3.94 10.39 7.15
CA GLN A 13 -2.78 9.73 7.79
C GLN A 13 -3.20 8.76 8.89
N ILE A 14 -4.17 9.14 9.73
CA ILE A 14 -4.69 8.27 10.79
C ILE A 14 -5.43 7.06 10.20
N ALA A 15 -6.31 7.28 9.22
CA ALA A 15 -7.06 6.22 8.56
C ALA A 15 -6.14 5.22 7.84
N ALA A 16 -5.13 5.74 7.14
CA ALA A 16 -4.14 4.89 6.47
C ALA A 16 -3.31 4.06 7.47
N ALA A 17 -2.87 4.67 8.59
CA ALA A 17 -2.17 3.96 9.65
C ALA A 17 -3.02 2.85 10.26
N PHE A 18 -4.30 3.12 10.51
CA PHE A 18 -5.27 2.14 11.00
C PHE A 18 -5.49 1.00 9.98
N GLY A 19 -5.63 1.33 8.69
CA GLY A 19 -5.71 0.35 7.62
C GLY A 19 -4.48 -0.56 7.58
N VAL A 20 -3.27 0.00 7.71
CA VAL A 20 -2.03 -0.79 7.79
C VAL A 20 -2.04 -1.71 9.01
N LEU A 21 -2.47 -1.21 10.19
CA LEU A 21 -2.54 -2.02 11.40
C LEU A 21 -3.48 -3.22 11.23
N ILE A 22 -4.67 -3.01 10.68
CA ILE A 22 -5.62 -4.10 10.36
C ILE A 22 -4.94 -5.14 9.47
N VAL A 23 -4.28 -4.70 8.39
CA VAL A 23 -3.60 -5.62 7.47
C VAL A 23 -2.51 -6.39 8.19
N LEU A 24 -1.67 -5.75 9.00
CA LEU A 24 -0.59 -6.40 9.74
C LEU A 24 -1.12 -7.48 10.69
N LEU A 25 -2.25 -7.25 11.35
CA LEU A 25 -2.89 -8.23 12.23
C LEU A 25 -3.48 -9.41 11.44
N LEU A 26 -4.09 -9.15 10.28
CA LEU A 26 -4.83 -10.16 9.52
C LEU A 26 -3.99 -10.90 8.47
N ARG A 27 -2.87 -10.32 7.99
CA ARG A 27 -2.10 -10.91 6.87
C ARG A 27 -1.62 -12.33 7.11
N LEU A 28 -1.20 -12.65 8.34
CA LEU A 28 -0.70 -13.99 8.67
C LEU A 28 -1.82 -15.04 8.73
N PRO A 29 -2.94 -14.84 9.47
CA PRO A 29 -4.06 -15.77 9.46
C PRO A 29 -4.69 -15.90 8.07
N VAL A 30 -4.92 -14.81 7.35
CA VAL A 30 -5.48 -14.84 5.98
C VAL A 30 -4.57 -15.62 5.04
N ARG A 31 -3.23 -15.43 5.12
CA ARG A 31 -2.28 -16.18 4.33
C ARG A 31 -2.28 -17.68 4.62
N LYS A 32 -2.51 -18.07 5.89
CA LYS A 32 -2.61 -19.48 6.28
C LYS A 32 -3.91 -20.12 5.81
N LEU A 33 -5.03 -19.41 5.89
CA LEU A 33 -6.36 -19.92 5.61
C LEU A 33 -6.71 -19.87 4.12
N PHE A 34 -6.41 -18.74 3.46
CA PHE A 34 -6.88 -18.43 2.11
C PHE A 34 -5.75 -18.29 1.08
N GLY A 35 -4.50 -18.38 1.51
CA GLY A 35 -3.33 -18.33 0.65
C GLY A 35 -2.71 -16.93 0.45
N PRO A 36 -1.51 -16.89 -0.15
CA PRO A 36 -0.74 -15.65 -0.30
C PRO A 36 -1.41 -14.60 -1.19
N ARG A 37 -2.16 -15.02 -2.23
CA ARG A 37 -2.83 -14.09 -3.16
C ARG A 37 -3.86 -13.22 -2.44
N LEU A 38 -4.68 -13.82 -1.56
CA LEU A 38 -5.67 -13.08 -0.77
C LEU A 38 -5.03 -12.26 0.35
N ALA A 39 -3.94 -12.74 0.96
CA ALA A 39 -3.19 -11.95 1.93
C ALA A 39 -2.60 -10.68 1.30
N TYR A 40 -2.11 -10.76 0.07
CA TYR A 40 -1.70 -9.57 -0.69
C TYR A 40 -2.88 -8.63 -0.99
N GLY A 41 -4.05 -9.19 -1.29
CA GLY A 41 -5.28 -8.41 -1.52
C GLY A 41 -5.71 -7.55 -0.31
N LEU A 42 -5.35 -7.93 0.92
CA LEU A 42 -5.64 -7.12 2.12
C LEU A 42 -5.04 -5.71 2.05
N TRP A 43 -3.94 -5.51 1.31
CA TRP A 43 -3.32 -4.19 1.19
C TRP A 43 -4.20 -3.15 0.51
N ALA A 44 -5.28 -3.58 -0.19
CA ALA A 44 -6.32 -2.69 -0.71
C ALA A 44 -7.10 -1.97 0.41
N LEU A 45 -7.11 -2.48 1.65
CA LEU A 45 -7.77 -1.84 2.78
C LEU A 45 -7.15 -0.48 3.14
N VAL A 46 -5.85 -0.30 2.90
CA VAL A 46 -5.16 0.97 3.19
C VAL A 46 -5.70 2.12 2.35
N PRO A 47 -5.73 2.05 1.00
CA PRO A 47 -6.35 3.10 0.20
C PRO A 47 -7.87 3.19 0.43
N VAL A 48 -8.57 2.08 0.73
CA VAL A 48 -10.00 2.13 1.07
C VAL A 48 -10.23 2.96 2.33
N ALA A 49 -9.46 2.76 3.39
CA ALA A 49 -9.55 3.56 4.60
C ALA A 49 -9.20 5.04 4.35
N ALA A 50 -8.13 5.30 3.59
CA ALA A 50 -7.72 6.65 3.23
C ALA A 50 -8.82 7.39 2.44
N VAL A 51 -9.42 6.74 1.44
CA VAL A 51 -10.52 7.30 0.64
C VAL A 51 -11.76 7.55 1.50
N ALA A 52 -12.15 6.56 2.34
CA ALA A 52 -13.30 6.71 3.23
C ALA A 52 -13.17 7.93 4.16
N SER A 53 -11.95 8.26 4.59
CA SER A 53 -11.69 9.37 5.51
C SER A 53 -11.86 10.77 4.90
N VAL A 54 -11.89 10.91 3.57
CA VAL A 54 -12.10 12.20 2.87
C VAL A 54 -13.56 12.46 2.53
N PHE A 55 -14.42 11.43 2.64
CA PHE A 55 -15.86 11.65 2.50
C PHE A 55 -16.42 12.41 3.72
N PRO A 56 -17.48 13.23 3.54
CA PRO A 56 -18.22 13.82 4.65
C PRO A 56 -18.65 12.71 5.60
N SER A 57 -18.24 12.79 6.87
CA SER A 57 -18.56 11.74 7.84
C SER A 57 -20.07 11.66 8.12
N LEU A 58 -20.52 10.48 8.58
CA LEU A 58 -21.92 10.33 8.98
C LEU A 58 -22.28 11.31 10.12
N SER A 59 -21.36 11.53 11.06
CA SER A 59 -21.52 12.51 12.15
C SER A 59 -21.63 13.95 11.62
N GLU A 60 -20.91 14.30 10.55
CA GLU A 60 -21.00 15.60 9.87
C GLU A 60 -22.37 15.76 9.18
N THR A 61 -22.79 14.73 8.43
CA THR A 61 -24.08 14.72 7.74
C THR A 61 -25.27 14.84 8.71
N LEU A 62 -25.21 14.15 9.84
CA LEU A 62 -26.26 14.17 10.86
C LEU A 62 -26.08 15.28 11.91
N ARG A 63 -25.01 16.07 11.81
CA ARG A 63 -24.62 17.11 12.79
C ARG A 63 -24.56 16.63 14.25
N ILE A 64 -24.19 15.36 14.46
CA ILE A 64 -24.01 14.73 15.77
C ILE A 64 -22.54 14.59 16.13
N GLY A 65 -22.24 14.62 17.43
CA GLY A 65 -20.86 14.50 17.93
C GLY A 65 -20.12 15.83 18.02
N ALA A 66 -18.91 15.78 18.60
CA ALA A 66 -18.05 16.95 18.75
C ALA A 66 -17.44 17.39 17.41
N ALA A 67 -17.39 18.69 17.18
CA ALA A 67 -16.64 19.25 16.07
C ALA A 67 -15.12 19.11 16.33
N ALA A 68 -14.32 18.96 15.27
CA ALA A 68 -12.87 19.01 15.40
C ALA A 68 -12.45 20.40 15.90
N ALA A 69 -11.45 20.45 16.78
CA ALA A 69 -10.91 21.71 17.26
C ALA A 69 -10.33 22.53 16.07
N PRO A 70 -10.59 23.84 16.02
CA PRO A 70 -10.07 24.68 14.94
C PRO A 70 -8.54 24.77 15.03
N LEU A 71 -7.89 24.62 13.88
CA LEU A 71 -6.47 24.93 13.76
C LEU A 71 -6.34 26.44 13.47
N THR A 72 -5.41 27.11 14.15
CA THR A 72 -5.07 28.49 13.75
C THR A 72 -4.49 28.49 12.34
N LEU A 73 -4.75 29.55 11.56
CA LEU A 73 -4.24 29.66 10.19
C LEU A 73 -2.70 29.50 10.13
N GLY A 74 -1.98 30.08 11.08
CA GLY A 74 -0.51 29.95 11.15
C GLY A 74 -0.06 28.51 11.34
N LEU A 75 -0.71 27.77 12.24
CA LEU A 75 -0.40 26.35 12.46
C LEU A 75 -0.74 25.50 11.24
N ALA A 76 -1.90 25.74 10.62
CA ALA A 76 -2.31 25.00 9.43
C ALA A 76 -1.34 25.21 8.26
N LEU A 77 -0.88 26.45 8.03
CA LEU A 77 0.14 26.79 7.04
C LEU A 77 1.47 26.09 7.34
N SER A 78 1.92 26.12 8.59
CA SER A 78 3.18 25.48 9.00
C SER A 78 3.14 23.97 8.79
N VAL A 79 2.03 23.31 9.16
CA VAL A 79 1.84 21.87 8.97
C VAL A 79 1.85 21.51 7.49
N LEU A 80 1.11 22.25 6.66
CA LEU A 80 1.06 21.97 5.21
C LEU A 80 2.41 22.24 4.53
N ALA A 81 3.10 23.32 4.90
CA ALA A 81 4.42 23.63 4.36
C ALA A 81 5.45 22.55 4.72
N ALA A 82 5.52 22.14 5.98
CA ALA A 82 6.41 21.07 6.43
C ALA A 82 6.07 19.74 5.70
N TRP A 83 4.78 19.44 5.56
CA TRP A 83 4.34 18.24 4.86
C TRP A 83 4.74 18.26 3.37
N LEU A 84 4.54 19.38 2.67
CA LEU A 84 4.94 19.53 1.26
C LEU A 84 6.44 19.38 1.07
N VAL A 85 7.25 20.02 1.94
CA VAL A 85 8.71 19.92 1.88
C VAL A 85 9.14 18.46 2.07
N GLY A 86 8.66 17.77 3.10
CA GLY A 86 9.02 16.38 3.35
C GLY A 86 8.57 15.44 2.22
N ALA A 87 7.37 15.64 1.68
CA ALA A 87 6.89 14.89 0.52
C ALA A 87 7.77 15.12 -0.73
N ALA A 88 8.14 16.37 -1.00
CA ALA A 88 9.04 16.73 -2.10
C ALA A 88 10.43 16.11 -1.95
N VAL A 89 10.99 16.13 -0.74
CA VAL A 89 12.29 15.50 -0.44
C VAL A 89 12.22 14.01 -0.69
N LEU A 90 11.22 13.31 -0.12
CA LEU A 90 11.10 11.86 -0.31
C LEU A 90 10.85 11.50 -1.77
N ALA A 91 9.99 12.24 -2.48
CA ALA A 91 9.74 12.04 -3.91
C ALA A 91 11.04 12.19 -4.72
N SER A 92 11.83 13.23 -4.44
CA SER A 92 13.11 13.45 -5.10
C SER A 92 14.10 12.32 -4.85
N LEU A 93 14.22 11.85 -3.60
CA LEU A 93 15.06 10.70 -3.26
C LEU A 93 14.63 9.43 -4.00
N MET A 94 13.31 9.14 -4.05
CA MET A 94 12.79 7.99 -4.77
C MET A 94 13.01 8.10 -6.29
N LEU A 95 12.88 9.29 -6.86
CA LEU A 95 13.19 9.55 -8.27
C LEU A 95 14.67 9.36 -8.58
N LEU A 96 15.56 9.80 -7.70
CA LEU A 96 17.01 9.60 -7.83
C LEU A 96 17.36 8.09 -7.78
N GLN A 97 16.75 7.34 -6.86
CA GLN A 97 16.93 5.89 -6.76
C GLN A 97 16.44 5.19 -8.04
N GLU A 98 15.25 5.57 -8.53
CA GLU A 98 14.69 5.02 -9.76
C GLU A 98 15.58 5.33 -10.98
N ARG A 99 16.10 6.57 -11.10
CA ARG A 99 17.04 6.96 -12.17
C ARG A 99 18.35 6.18 -12.09
N ALA A 100 18.87 5.95 -10.88
CA ALA A 100 20.06 5.15 -10.66
C ALA A 100 19.84 3.68 -11.09
N PHE A 101 18.69 3.12 -10.68
CA PHE A 101 18.30 1.77 -11.11
C PHE A 101 18.17 1.67 -12.63
N ARG A 102 17.49 2.61 -13.29
CA ARG A 102 17.33 2.64 -14.75
C ARG A 102 18.67 2.71 -15.47
N ARG A 103 19.64 3.52 -14.98
CA ARG A 103 20.98 3.59 -15.54
C ARG A 103 21.69 2.25 -15.48
N LYS A 104 21.64 1.55 -14.35
CA LYS A 104 22.24 0.22 -14.18
C LYS A 104 21.51 -0.83 -15.01
N ALA A 105 20.18 -0.77 -15.09
CA ALA A 105 19.37 -1.64 -15.93
C ALA A 105 19.75 -1.52 -17.42
N ASN A 106 19.94 -0.30 -17.90
CA ASN A 106 20.35 -0.07 -19.30
C ASN A 106 21.78 -0.54 -19.61
N ARG A 107 22.63 -0.75 -18.58
CA ARG A 107 23.97 -1.34 -18.73
C ARG A 107 23.97 -2.87 -18.54
N GLY A 108 22.82 -3.48 -18.25
CA GLY A 108 22.75 -4.90 -17.93
C GLY A 108 23.38 -5.30 -16.60
N GLU A 109 23.57 -4.34 -15.68
CA GLU A 109 24.18 -4.57 -14.35
C GLU A 109 23.19 -5.07 -13.31
N VAL A 110 21.89 -5.06 -13.60
CA VAL A 110 20.80 -5.44 -12.67
C VAL A 110 19.73 -6.27 -13.38
N GLY A 111 18.97 -7.00 -12.61
CA GLY A 111 17.92 -7.91 -13.07
C GLY A 111 18.20 -9.35 -12.64
N PRO A 112 17.28 -10.27 -12.95
CA PRO A 112 16.00 -10.06 -13.64
C PRO A 112 15.03 -9.23 -12.82
N ALA A 113 14.26 -8.35 -13.48
CA ALA A 113 13.27 -7.50 -12.85
C ALA A 113 12.27 -6.92 -13.87
N VAL A 114 11.10 -6.47 -13.39
CA VAL A 114 10.18 -5.64 -14.17
C VAL A 114 10.39 -4.19 -13.80
N MET A 115 10.61 -3.33 -14.79
CA MET A 115 10.77 -1.89 -14.64
C MET A 115 9.68 -1.13 -15.40
N GLY A 116 9.24 0.00 -14.84
CA GLY A 116 8.21 0.86 -15.42
C GLY A 116 6.80 0.50 -14.92
N ALA A 117 6.07 1.50 -14.42
CA ALA A 117 4.74 1.29 -13.85
C ALA A 117 3.65 1.23 -14.94
N LEU A 118 3.62 2.21 -15.84
CA LEU A 118 2.60 2.32 -16.88
C LEU A 118 2.96 1.53 -18.16
N TRP A 119 4.24 1.45 -18.46
CA TRP A 119 4.77 0.67 -19.58
C TRP A 119 5.83 -0.29 -19.04
N PRO A 120 5.39 -1.42 -18.46
CA PRO A 120 6.31 -2.38 -17.85
C PRO A 120 7.16 -3.09 -18.90
N ARG A 121 8.45 -3.18 -18.63
CA ARG A 121 9.42 -3.91 -19.46
C ARG A 121 10.29 -4.82 -18.60
N LEU A 122 10.67 -5.95 -19.16
CA LEU A 122 11.62 -6.86 -18.55
C LEU A 122 13.02 -6.27 -18.65
N VAL A 123 13.75 -6.37 -17.55
CA VAL A 123 15.18 -6.04 -17.45
C VAL A 123 15.92 -7.32 -17.09
N LEU A 124 16.90 -7.67 -17.91
CA LEU A 124 17.72 -8.85 -17.72
C LEU A 124 19.19 -8.42 -17.58
N PRO A 125 19.99 -9.08 -16.73
CA PRO A 125 21.42 -8.80 -16.64
C PRO A 125 22.13 -9.26 -17.91
N ALA A 126 23.27 -8.66 -18.25
CA ALA A 126 24.01 -8.95 -19.48
C ALA A 126 24.46 -10.42 -19.58
N ASP A 127 24.71 -11.05 -18.44
CA ASP A 127 25.14 -12.45 -18.34
C ASP A 127 23.98 -13.45 -18.13
N PHE A 128 22.73 -13.03 -18.34
CA PHE A 128 21.53 -13.83 -18.06
C PHE A 128 21.55 -15.20 -18.74
N GLU A 129 21.95 -15.26 -20.02
CA GLU A 129 22.00 -16.51 -20.78
C GLU A 129 23.14 -17.43 -20.33
N ALA A 130 24.30 -16.86 -19.97
CA ALA A 130 25.43 -17.62 -19.48
C ALA A 130 25.23 -18.12 -18.04
N ARG A 131 24.53 -17.33 -17.24
CA ARG A 131 24.32 -17.61 -15.82
C ARG A 131 23.25 -18.68 -15.59
N PHE A 132 22.16 -18.68 -16.35
CA PHE A 132 21.00 -19.54 -16.10
C PHE A 132 20.80 -20.57 -17.22
N SER A 133 20.46 -21.81 -16.84
CA SER A 133 20.05 -22.85 -17.77
C SER A 133 18.73 -22.46 -18.48
N ALA A 134 18.42 -23.09 -19.61
CA ALA A 134 17.18 -22.82 -20.34
C ALA A 134 15.93 -22.96 -19.44
N ARG A 135 15.88 -24.02 -18.61
CA ARG A 135 14.77 -24.25 -17.68
C ARG A 135 14.66 -23.17 -16.61
N GLU A 136 15.78 -22.72 -16.02
CA GLU A 136 15.81 -21.64 -15.05
C GLU A 136 15.36 -20.32 -15.68
N ARG A 137 15.83 -20.01 -16.89
CA ARG A 137 15.43 -18.80 -17.65
C ARG A 137 13.92 -18.76 -17.88
N ASP A 138 13.31 -19.88 -18.30
CA ASP A 138 11.87 -19.96 -18.52
C ASP A 138 11.08 -19.66 -17.23
N LEU A 139 11.54 -20.18 -16.10
CA LEU A 139 10.88 -19.99 -14.80
C LEU A 139 11.05 -18.55 -14.30
N ILE A 140 12.22 -17.96 -14.47
CA ILE A 140 12.48 -16.56 -14.13
C ILE A 140 11.61 -15.64 -14.99
N LEU A 141 11.59 -15.86 -16.31
CA LEU A 141 10.75 -15.07 -17.21
C LEU A 141 9.26 -15.24 -16.95
N LEU A 142 8.82 -16.43 -16.53
CA LEU A 142 7.44 -16.69 -16.13
C LEU A 142 7.08 -15.86 -14.88
N HIS A 143 7.97 -15.80 -13.89
CA HIS A 143 7.77 -15.00 -12.68
C HIS A 143 7.67 -13.49 -13.00
N GLU A 144 8.62 -12.96 -13.75
CA GLU A 144 8.62 -11.54 -14.12
C GLU A 144 7.38 -11.16 -14.96
N ARG A 145 6.99 -12.00 -15.92
CA ARG A 145 5.75 -11.81 -16.67
C ARG A 145 4.50 -11.90 -15.81
N THR A 146 4.55 -12.69 -14.73
CA THR A 146 3.44 -12.80 -13.78
C THR A 146 3.25 -11.50 -13.01
N HIS A 147 4.32 -10.78 -12.62
CA HIS A 147 4.21 -9.43 -12.06
C HIS A 147 3.51 -8.46 -13.01
N ILE A 148 3.85 -8.49 -14.31
CA ILE A 148 3.20 -7.64 -15.31
C ILE A 148 1.70 -7.98 -15.40
N ARG A 149 1.36 -9.26 -15.52
CA ARG A 149 -0.04 -9.72 -15.67
C ARG A 149 -0.90 -9.42 -14.45
N ARG A 150 -0.31 -9.39 -13.27
CA ARG A 150 -0.99 -9.05 -12.02
C ARG A 150 -1.14 -7.54 -11.79
N GLY A 151 -0.46 -6.71 -12.58
CA GLY A 151 -0.45 -5.26 -12.39
C GLY A 151 0.42 -4.81 -11.22
N ASP A 152 1.36 -5.65 -10.75
CA ASP A 152 2.26 -5.34 -9.63
C ASP A 152 3.07 -4.04 -9.84
N PRO A 153 3.51 -3.67 -11.07
CA PRO A 153 4.18 -2.40 -11.32
C PRO A 153 3.31 -1.17 -10.98
N ILE A 154 2.01 -1.24 -11.27
CA ILE A 154 1.05 -0.16 -10.92
C ILE A 154 0.84 -0.13 -9.40
N ALA A 155 0.71 -1.30 -8.76
CA ALA A 155 0.60 -1.39 -7.31
C ALA A 155 1.85 -0.80 -6.62
N ASN A 156 3.05 -1.04 -7.15
CA ASN A 156 4.29 -0.44 -6.63
C ASN A 156 4.31 1.09 -6.78
N LEU A 157 3.77 1.63 -7.88
CA LEU A 157 3.60 3.08 -8.04
C LEU A 157 2.63 3.65 -7.00
N ALA A 158 1.50 2.96 -6.74
CA ALA A 158 0.56 3.35 -5.70
C ALA A 158 1.20 3.33 -4.31
N VAL A 159 1.96 2.26 -3.97
CA VAL A 159 2.71 2.17 -2.71
C VAL A 159 3.75 3.29 -2.60
N ALA A 160 4.46 3.62 -3.67
CA ALA A 160 5.41 4.74 -3.70
C ALA A 160 4.70 6.07 -3.45
N GLY A 161 3.55 6.31 -4.09
CA GLY A 161 2.69 7.47 -3.85
C GLY A 161 2.24 7.56 -2.39
N CYS A 162 1.74 6.45 -1.82
CA CYS A 162 1.38 6.39 -0.40
C CYS A 162 2.56 6.74 0.52
N ARG A 163 3.78 6.28 0.22
CA ARG A 163 4.99 6.60 0.99
C ARG A 163 5.35 8.08 0.90
N VAL A 164 5.20 8.70 -0.28
CA VAL A 164 5.44 10.13 -0.46
C VAL A 164 4.40 10.96 0.29
N LEU A 165 3.13 10.64 0.13
CA LEU A 165 2.03 11.33 0.81
C LEU A 165 2.03 11.10 2.33
N GLY A 166 2.46 9.92 2.77
CA GLY A 166 2.60 9.54 4.17
C GLY A 166 4.05 9.55 4.68
N TRP A 167 4.90 10.45 4.18
CA TRP A 167 6.34 10.45 4.47
C TRP A 167 6.65 10.49 5.97
N CYS A 168 5.86 11.19 6.75
CA CYS A 168 5.99 11.31 8.21
C CYS A 168 5.30 10.18 8.99
N ASN A 169 4.57 9.29 8.31
CA ASN A 169 3.80 8.22 8.94
C ASN A 169 4.59 6.89 8.92
N PRO A 170 5.16 6.44 10.06
CA PRO A 170 5.97 5.24 10.10
C PRO A 170 5.19 3.98 9.69
N MET A 171 3.87 3.94 9.98
CA MET A 171 3.02 2.80 9.61
C MET A 171 2.96 2.58 8.10
N ILE A 172 2.95 3.64 7.30
CA ILE A 172 2.96 3.55 5.84
C ILE A 172 4.27 2.91 5.34
N HIS A 173 5.41 3.25 5.93
CA HIS A 173 6.70 2.67 5.53
C HIS A 173 6.81 1.20 5.93
N ILE A 174 6.34 0.85 7.13
CA ILE A 174 6.23 -0.54 7.61
C ILE A 174 5.29 -1.33 6.68
N GLY A 175 4.11 -0.77 6.39
CA GLY A 175 3.13 -1.35 5.48
C GLY A 175 3.72 -1.61 4.10
N ALA A 176 4.42 -0.63 3.53
CA ALA A 176 5.06 -0.76 2.21
C ALA A 176 6.09 -1.91 2.17
N ALA A 177 6.88 -2.09 3.23
CA ALA A 177 7.85 -3.18 3.32
C ALA A 177 7.15 -4.55 3.33
N PHE A 178 6.10 -4.71 4.15
CA PHE A 178 5.35 -5.96 4.21
C PHE A 178 4.49 -6.22 2.97
N ALA A 179 3.94 -5.19 2.34
CA ALA A 179 3.20 -5.31 1.08
C ALA A 179 4.07 -5.93 -0.02
N ARG A 180 5.34 -5.53 -0.11
CA ARG A 180 6.28 -6.13 -1.06
C ARG A 180 6.56 -7.60 -0.77
N ILE A 181 6.70 -7.98 0.50
CA ILE A 181 6.88 -9.41 0.88
C ILE A 181 5.64 -10.22 0.44
N ASP A 182 4.43 -9.72 0.73
CA ASP A 182 3.20 -10.41 0.34
C ASP A 182 2.99 -10.43 -1.17
N GLN A 183 3.46 -9.41 -1.90
CA GLN A 183 3.46 -9.33 -3.36
C GLN A 183 4.29 -10.47 -3.97
N GLU A 184 5.53 -10.68 -3.47
CA GLU A 184 6.40 -11.77 -3.93
C GLU A 184 5.79 -13.14 -3.65
N LEU A 185 5.29 -13.36 -2.44
CA LEU A 185 4.64 -14.63 -2.07
C LEU A 185 3.40 -14.91 -2.92
N ALA A 186 2.64 -13.88 -3.26
CA ALA A 186 1.48 -13.99 -4.13
C ALA A 186 1.87 -14.24 -5.60
N CYS A 187 3.00 -13.67 -6.06
CA CYS A 187 3.57 -13.97 -7.37
C CYS A 187 4.05 -15.41 -7.44
N ASP A 188 4.84 -15.87 -6.47
CA ASP A 188 5.30 -17.26 -6.38
C ASP A 188 4.13 -18.25 -6.42
N ALA A 189 3.08 -18.01 -5.61
CA ALA A 189 1.88 -18.87 -5.60
C ALA A 189 1.16 -18.87 -6.96
N THR A 190 1.17 -17.74 -7.69
CA THR A 190 0.57 -17.67 -9.01
C THR A 190 1.38 -18.45 -10.05
N VAL A 191 2.70 -18.35 -10.00
CA VAL A 191 3.60 -19.10 -10.90
C VAL A 191 3.45 -20.61 -10.68
N LEU A 192 3.40 -21.05 -9.41
CA LEU A 192 3.24 -22.47 -9.06
C LEU A 192 1.89 -23.05 -9.48
N ALA A 193 0.85 -22.20 -9.56
CA ALA A 193 -0.47 -22.63 -10.04
C ALA A 193 -0.56 -22.73 -11.58
N LEU A 194 0.38 -22.14 -12.32
CA LEU A 194 0.39 -22.15 -13.79
C LEU A 194 1.07 -23.39 -14.38
N LYS A 195 1.93 -24.05 -13.61
CA LYS A 195 2.69 -25.22 -14.08
C LYS A 195 2.82 -26.25 -12.95
N ASP A 196 2.52 -27.48 -13.28
CA ASP A 196 2.75 -28.63 -12.39
C ASP A 196 4.23 -29.00 -12.33
N ASP A 197 4.64 -29.58 -11.20
CA ASP A 197 5.96 -30.18 -10.96
C ASP A 197 7.20 -29.29 -11.24
N ILE A 198 7.06 -27.98 -10.98
CA ILE A 198 8.19 -27.03 -11.13
C ILE A 198 8.83 -26.60 -9.81
N ARG A 199 8.30 -27.03 -8.67
CA ARG A 199 8.68 -26.50 -7.34
C ARG A 199 10.17 -26.61 -7.05
N GLY A 200 10.79 -27.74 -7.38
CA GLY A 200 12.22 -27.98 -7.16
C GLY A 200 13.11 -27.08 -8.04
N ASP A 201 12.79 -27.00 -9.34
CA ASP A 201 13.54 -26.16 -10.26
C ASP A 201 13.34 -24.68 -9.97
N TYR A 202 12.10 -24.30 -9.58
CA TYR A 202 11.76 -22.94 -9.20
C TYR A 202 12.52 -22.51 -7.93
N ALA A 203 12.61 -23.40 -6.91
CA ALA A 203 13.40 -23.14 -5.72
C ALA A 203 14.90 -22.92 -6.03
N LYS A 204 15.47 -23.75 -6.94
CA LYS A 204 16.85 -23.59 -7.39
C LYS A 204 17.07 -22.25 -8.10
N ALA A 205 16.17 -21.90 -9.03
CA ALA A 205 16.23 -20.63 -9.75
C ALA A 205 16.14 -19.43 -8.78
N LEU A 206 15.23 -19.52 -7.81
CA LEU A 206 15.05 -18.50 -6.76
C LEU A 206 16.32 -18.28 -5.93
N LEU A 207 16.94 -19.37 -5.46
CA LEU A 207 18.20 -19.34 -4.72
C LEU A 207 19.31 -18.68 -5.54
N LYS A 208 19.47 -19.08 -6.81
CA LYS A 208 20.52 -18.60 -7.69
C LYS A 208 20.40 -17.11 -8.04
N VAL A 209 19.18 -16.63 -8.25
CA VAL A 209 18.94 -15.19 -8.49
C VAL A 209 19.22 -14.38 -7.21
N SER A 210 18.84 -14.86 -6.03
CA SER A 210 19.03 -14.12 -4.79
C SER A 210 20.51 -13.93 -4.39
N THR A 211 21.39 -14.81 -4.83
CA THR A 211 22.85 -14.69 -4.58
C THR A 211 23.53 -13.67 -5.52
N SER A 212 22.83 -13.18 -6.51
CA SER A 212 23.39 -12.32 -7.60
C SER A 212 23.41 -10.83 -7.30
N GLY A 213 23.07 -10.39 -6.06
CA GLY A 213 23.09 -8.98 -5.63
C GLY A 213 22.12 -8.11 -6.43
N SER A 214 20.92 -7.90 -5.92
CA SER A 214 19.93 -7.03 -6.54
C SER A 214 19.89 -5.67 -5.86
N LEU A 215 19.89 -4.60 -6.67
CA LEU A 215 19.59 -3.26 -6.18
C LEU A 215 18.08 -3.07 -6.04
N ALA A 216 17.67 -2.58 -4.88
CA ALA A 216 16.28 -2.22 -4.66
C ALA A 216 15.91 -0.97 -5.45
N SER A 217 14.82 -1.03 -6.22
CA SER A 217 14.16 0.14 -6.80
C SER A 217 12.81 0.35 -6.11
N PRO A 218 12.40 1.61 -5.88
CA PRO A 218 11.08 1.91 -5.33
C PRO A 218 9.91 1.40 -6.19
N LEU A 219 10.10 1.34 -7.51
CA LEU A 219 9.06 1.03 -8.48
C LEU A 219 9.24 -0.32 -9.18
N ALA A 220 10.44 -0.91 -9.17
CA ALA A 220 10.67 -2.19 -9.82
C ALA A 220 10.23 -3.37 -8.96
N CYS A 221 9.70 -4.42 -9.59
CA CYS A 221 9.59 -5.74 -9.01
C CYS A 221 10.92 -6.48 -9.28
N GLY A 222 11.51 -7.09 -8.27
CA GLY A 222 12.77 -7.79 -8.45
C GLY A 222 13.02 -8.85 -7.38
N TRP A 223 13.72 -9.90 -7.77
CA TRP A 223 13.89 -11.14 -7.00
C TRP A 223 14.75 -11.03 -5.74
N GLY A 224 15.61 -10.04 -5.62
CA GLY A 224 16.73 -10.09 -4.67
C GLY A 224 16.53 -9.38 -3.33
N THR A 225 15.42 -8.69 -3.08
CA THR A 225 15.29 -7.78 -1.94
C THR A 225 14.45 -8.30 -0.78
N HIS A 226 13.87 -9.50 -0.88
CA HIS A 226 12.92 -10.01 0.12
C HIS A 226 13.37 -11.32 0.77
N PRO A 227 12.90 -11.62 1.99
CA PRO A 227 13.36 -12.76 2.76
C PRO A 227 13.20 -14.07 2.00
N LEU A 228 14.26 -14.54 1.38
CA LEU A 228 14.31 -15.76 0.60
C LEU A 228 13.78 -16.97 1.38
N VAL A 229 14.11 -17.05 2.67
CA VAL A 229 13.65 -18.11 3.57
C VAL A 229 12.12 -18.20 3.60
N LEU A 230 11.42 -17.05 3.61
CA LEU A 230 9.96 -17.05 3.57
C LEU A 230 9.42 -17.54 2.23
N ARG A 231 10.02 -17.12 1.11
CA ARG A 231 9.60 -17.54 -0.22
C ARG A 231 9.78 -19.05 -0.40
N VAL A 232 10.98 -19.57 -0.12
CA VAL A 232 11.28 -21.02 -0.21
C VAL A 232 10.36 -21.82 0.72
N GLY A 233 10.15 -21.38 1.96
CA GLY A 233 9.26 -22.03 2.92
C GLY A 233 7.78 -22.08 2.46
N PHE A 234 7.36 -21.18 1.57
CA PHE A 234 6.02 -21.18 1.01
C PHE A 234 5.85 -22.06 -0.23
N LEU A 235 6.94 -22.39 -0.96
CA LEU A 235 6.86 -23.24 -2.15
C LEU A 235 6.32 -24.66 -1.85
N GLY A 236 6.55 -25.17 -0.64
CA GLY A 236 6.06 -26.47 -0.20
C GLY A 236 4.56 -26.52 0.17
N ARG A 237 3.88 -25.37 0.23
CA ARG A 237 2.47 -25.34 0.66
C ARG A 237 1.52 -25.71 -0.47
N ILE A 238 0.46 -26.46 -0.08
CA ILE A 238 -0.64 -26.79 -0.98
C ILE A 238 -1.51 -25.55 -1.18
N GLU A 239 -1.92 -25.29 -2.42
CA GLU A 239 -2.86 -24.21 -2.71
C GLU A 239 -4.21 -24.44 -2.04
N PRO A 240 -4.85 -23.38 -1.52
CA PRO A 240 -6.21 -23.49 -1.00
C PRO A 240 -7.19 -23.95 -2.07
N SER A 241 -8.15 -24.79 -1.68
CA SER A 241 -9.22 -25.20 -2.59
C SER A 241 -10.01 -24.00 -3.13
N VAL A 242 -10.65 -24.16 -4.29
CA VAL A 242 -11.48 -23.10 -4.92
C VAL A 242 -12.52 -22.56 -3.93
N ARG A 243 -13.17 -23.42 -3.15
CA ARG A 243 -14.15 -23.00 -2.13
C ARG A 243 -13.53 -22.06 -1.09
N ARG A 244 -12.30 -22.34 -0.62
CA ARG A 244 -11.58 -21.45 0.31
C ARG A 244 -11.17 -20.14 -0.36
N GLN A 245 -10.78 -20.16 -1.62
CA GLN A 245 -10.45 -18.93 -2.35
C GLN A 245 -11.67 -18.02 -2.48
N VAL A 246 -12.84 -18.57 -2.84
CA VAL A 246 -14.11 -17.84 -2.92
C VAL A 246 -14.52 -17.29 -1.55
N ALA A 247 -14.47 -18.12 -0.50
CA ALA A 247 -14.77 -17.67 0.86
C ALA A 247 -13.83 -16.54 1.31
N GLY A 248 -12.54 -16.64 0.99
CA GLY A 248 -11.54 -15.59 1.28
C GLY A 248 -11.79 -14.30 0.51
N PHE A 249 -12.24 -14.39 -0.75
CA PHE A 249 -12.62 -13.22 -1.53
C PHE A 249 -13.84 -12.51 -0.94
N LEU A 250 -14.88 -13.27 -0.56
CA LEU A 250 -16.07 -12.72 0.11
C LEU A 250 -15.69 -12.08 1.45
N PHE A 251 -14.82 -12.73 2.22
CA PHE A 251 -14.29 -12.16 3.47
C PHE A 251 -13.55 -10.84 3.23
N LEU A 252 -12.67 -10.79 2.24
CA LEU A 252 -11.92 -9.56 1.90
C LEU A 252 -12.86 -8.43 1.48
N THR A 253 -13.88 -8.74 0.65
CA THR A 253 -14.89 -7.77 0.23
C THR A 253 -15.70 -7.24 1.41
N ALA A 254 -16.18 -8.14 2.28
CA ALA A 254 -16.91 -7.75 3.48
C ALA A 254 -16.05 -6.89 4.42
N LEU A 255 -14.78 -7.25 4.58
CA LEU A 255 -13.82 -6.49 5.38
C LEU A 255 -13.55 -5.10 4.78
N ALA A 256 -13.44 -4.98 3.45
CA ALA A 256 -13.27 -3.70 2.79
C ALA A 256 -14.48 -2.78 2.98
N VAL A 257 -15.69 -3.33 2.84
CA VAL A 257 -16.94 -2.61 3.11
C VAL A 257 -17.01 -2.18 4.59
N ALA A 258 -16.71 -3.09 5.51
CA ALA A 258 -16.71 -2.79 6.94
C ALA A 258 -15.67 -1.71 7.31
N THR A 259 -14.47 -1.77 6.69
CA THR A 259 -13.43 -0.75 6.88
C THR A 259 -13.89 0.60 6.34
N PHE A 260 -14.48 0.64 5.14
CA PHE A 260 -15.02 1.86 4.57
C PHE A 260 -16.10 2.47 5.47
N LEU A 261 -17.13 1.68 5.81
CA LEU A 261 -18.25 2.13 6.65
C LEU A 261 -17.78 2.54 8.05
N GLY A 262 -16.85 1.80 8.65
CA GLY A 262 -16.29 2.11 9.95
C GLY A 262 -15.53 3.43 9.96
N VAL A 263 -14.64 3.65 8.99
CA VAL A 263 -13.89 4.91 8.87
C VAL A 263 -14.83 6.08 8.57
N TRP A 264 -15.77 5.89 7.63
CA TRP A 264 -16.76 6.89 7.28
C TRP A 264 -17.68 7.25 8.44
N GLY A 265 -18.16 6.24 9.18
CA GLY A 265 -19.13 6.43 10.29
C GLY A 265 -18.51 6.97 11.58
N LEU A 266 -17.24 6.60 11.87
CA LEU A 266 -16.56 6.99 13.11
C LEU A 266 -15.72 8.28 12.95
N ALA A 267 -15.59 8.82 11.74
CA ALA A 267 -14.86 10.06 11.54
C ALA A 267 -15.50 11.22 12.30
N PRO A 268 -14.73 12.03 13.05
CA PRO A 268 -15.27 13.18 13.77
C PRO A 268 -15.88 14.19 12.79
N ARG A 269 -16.88 14.96 13.26
CA ARG A 269 -17.48 16.05 12.49
C ARG A 269 -16.41 17.08 12.09
N GLY A 270 -16.50 17.62 10.88
CA GLY A 270 -15.62 18.68 10.41
C GLY A 270 -15.78 19.97 11.22
N PHE A 271 -14.79 20.85 11.12
CA PHE A 271 -14.87 22.20 11.69
C PHE A 271 -15.99 22.98 10.98
N ASP A 272 -16.95 23.51 11.75
CA ASP A 272 -17.98 24.39 11.25
C ASP A 272 -17.61 25.86 11.57
N PRO A 273 -17.18 26.63 10.55
CA PRO A 273 -16.79 28.02 10.75
C PRO A 273 -17.95 28.90 11.21
N GLN A 274 -19.21 28.52 10.90
CA GLN A 274 -20.39 29.30 11.27
C GLN A 274 -20.77 29.11 12.73
N ALA A 275 -20.46 27.95 13.34
CA ALA A 275 -20.70 27.70 14.76
C ALA A 275 -19.83 28.55 15.70
N MET A 276 -18.79 29.22 15.18
CA MET A 276 -17.87 30.08 15.92
C MET A 276 -17.98 31.57 15.51
N ALA A 277 -19.01 31.92 14.72
CA ALA A 277 -19.26 33.33 14.44
C ALA A 277 -19.58 34.04 15.78
N PRO A 278 -19.00 35.23 16.05
CA PRO A 278 -19.26 35.98 17.28
C PRO A 278 -20.76 36.16 17.55
N ASP A 279 -21.55 36.29 16.51
CA ASP A 279 -23.00 36.46 16.58
C ASP A 279 -23.74 35.20 17.10
N ALA A 280 -23.22 34.00 16.80
CA ALA A 280 -23.79 32.74 17.32
C ALA A 280 -23.49 32.56 18.82
N ILE A 281 -22.30 32.96 19.26
CA ILE A 281 -21.89 32.90 20.68
C ILE A 281 -22.69 33.92 21.49
N LEU A 282 -22.92 35.11 20.93
CA LEU A 282 -23.72 36.14 21.59
C LEU A 282 -25.21 35.77 21.64
N ALA A 283 -25.73 35.15 20.55
CA ALA A 283 -27.12 34.70 20.53
C ALA A 283 -27.43 33.63 21.59
N ASP A 284 -26.48 32.74 21.87
CA ASP A 284 -26.63 31.70 22.88
C ASP A 284 -26.50 32.27 24.34
N GLN A 285 -25.64 33.27 24.53
CA GLN A 285 -25.49 33.96 25.83
C GLN A 285 -26.64 34.90 26.18
N PHE A 286 -27.37 35.40 25.17
CA PHE A 286 -28.48 36.33 25.34
C PHE A 286 -29.84 35.70 24.99
N ALA A 287 -29.90 34.40 24.78
CA ALA A 287 -31.17 33.70 24.61
C ALA A 287 -32.03 33.86 25.87
N PRO A 288 -33.26 34.39 25.77
CA PRO A 288 -34.09 34.59 26.94
C PRO A 288 -34.43 33.22 27.55
N VAL A 289 -34.48 33.18 28.90
CA VAL A 289 -34.66 31.96 29.71
C VAL A 289 -35.88 31.11 29.30
N TRP A 290 -36.88 31.72 28.66
CA TRP A 290 -38.07 31.02 28.14
C TRP A 290 -37.84 30.33 26.79
N ALA A 291 -36.71 30.53 26.12
CA ALA A 291 -36.35 29.89 24.85
C ALA A 291 -35.42 28.68 25.02
N GLN A 292 -35.09 28.31 26.25
CA GLN A 292 -34.34 27.08 26.53
C GLN A 292 -35.31 25.90 26.65
N PRO A 293 -35.04 24.75 25.98
CA PRO A 293 -35.93 23.59 25.99
C PRO A 293 -36.11 22.97 27.35
#